data_fa32ace7ab8aee3457b28ae31faf8d56
#
_entry.id   fa32ace7ab8aee3457b28ae31faf8d56
#
_cell.length_a   1.000
_cell.length_b   1.000
_cell.length_c   1.000
_cell.angle_alpha   90.00
_cell.angle_beta   90.00
_cell.angle_gamma   90.00
#
_symmetry.space_group_name_H-M   'P 1'
#
loop_
_entity.id
_entity.type
_entity.pdbx_description
1 polymer ?
#
loop_
_entity_poly.entity_id
_entity_poly.type
_entity_poly.pdbx_seq_one_letter_code
_entity_poly.pdbx_strand_id
1 'polypeptide(L)'
;MTEALPQSVLFCCDHNAVRSPMAEGLMKKFYGTGTYVQSVGVTNDMEIDGFSIAVCAELDVELSRHRSRSFDEMEQWGEDLSSFDLVVALSPASQRRALELTRYYHLEVEYWPILDPTGLGETRDAKLESYRAARDQIITRLTERWGNPQQET
;
A
#
# COMPACT_ATOMS: atom_id res chain seq x y z
N MET A 1 -10.15 11.75 -17.24
CA MET A 1 -10.67 12.38 -16.02
C MET A 1 -10.32 11.53 -14.81
N THR A 2 -9.80 12.17 -13.81
CA THR A 2 -9.46 11.50 -12.55
C THR A 2 -10.63 11.65 -11.58
N GLU A 3 -10.78 10.69 -10.70
CA GLU A 3 -11.80 10.76 -9.67
C GLU A 3 -11.32 11.58 -8.48
N ALA A 4 -12.26 12.07 -7.68
CA ALA A 4 -11.94 12.73 -6.43
C ALA A 4 -11.32 11.73 -5.46
N LEU A 5 -10.44 12.22 -4.60
CA LEU A 5 -9.82 11.38 -3.57
C LEU A 5 -10.88 10.87 -2.60
N PRO A 6 -10.83 9.59 -2.21
CA PRO A 6 -11.72 9.08 -1.17
C PRO A 6 -11.35 9.67 0.19
N GLN A 7 -12.24 9.54 1.16
CA GLN A 7 -11.95 9.99 2.52
C GLN A 7 -11.00 9.05 3.25
N SER A 8 -11.07 7.75 2.94
CA SER A 8 -10.24 6.75 3.59
C SER A 8 -9.90 5.59 2.65
N VAL A 9 -8.65 5.15 2.69
CA VAL A 9 -8.12 4.06 1.85
C VAL A 9 -7.30 3.11 2.70
N LEU A 10 -7.52 1.83 2.51
CA LEU A 10 -6.70 0.78 3.12
C LEU A 10 -5.99 0.01 2.01
N PHE A 11 -4.66 0.09 1.98
CA PHE A 11 -3.86 -0.74 1.08
C PHE A 11 -3.52 -2.05 1.74
N CYS A 12 -3.54 -3.15 1.00
CA CYS A 12 -3.19 -4.44 1.56
C CYS A 12 -2.34 -5.28 0.61
N CYS A 13 -1.48 -6.09 1.21
CA CYS A 13 -0.63 -7.04 0.53
C CYS A 13 -0.42 -8.25 1.45
N ASP A 14 0.56 -9.11 1.14
CA ASP A 14 0.72 -10.36 1.89
C ASP A 14 1.18 -10.14 3.33
N HIS A 15 2.23 -9.33 3.53
CA HIS A 15 2.92 -9.24 4.82
C HIS A 15 2.92 -7.82 5.42
N ASN A 16 2.43 -6.83 4.71
CA ASN A 16 2.52 -5.42 5.11
C ASN A 16 3.98 -4.99 5.37
N ALA A 17 4.88 -5.49 4.55
CA ALA A 17 6.31 -5.23 4.68
C ALA A 17 6.92 -4.58 3.44
N VAL A 18 6.30 -4.70 2.26
CA VAL A 18 6.84 -4.19 1.01
C VAL A 18 5.81 -3.33 0.28
N ARG A 19 4.84 -3.96 -0.39
CA ARG A 19 3.96 -3.26 -1.34
C ARG A 19 2.98 -2.30 -0.67
N SER A 20 2.25 -2.75 0.33
CA SER A 20 1.24 -1.90 0.95
C SER A 20 1.85 -0.75 1.78
N PRO A 21 2.97 -0.92 2.49
CA PRO A 21 3.62 0.23 3.12
C PRO A 21 4.09 1.27 2.11
N MET A 22 4.63 0.83 0.97
CA MET A 22 5.04 1.75 -0.09
C MET A 22 3.85 2.53 -0.63
N ALA A 23 2.73 1.86 -0.88
CA ALA A 23 1.52 2.51 -1.38
C ALA A 23 0.99 3.54 -0.38
N GLU A 24 0.97 3.19 0.90
CA GLU A 24 0.54 4.10 1.95
C GLU A 24 1.42 5.35 1.98
N GLY A 25 2.74 5.17 2.01
CA GLY A 25 3.68 6.27 2.07
C GLY A 25 3.63 7.17 0.84
N LEU A 26 3.57 6.55 -0.35
CA LEU A 26 3.51 7.29 -1.61
C LEU A 26 2.22 8.09 -1.73
N MET A 27 1.09 7.51 -1.34
CA MET A 27 -0.18 8.22 -1.41
C MET A 27 -0.19 9.43 -0.48
N LYS A 28 0.31 9.28 0.74
CA LYS A 28 0.42 10.40 1.68
C LYS A 28 1.32 11.50 1.13
N LYS A 29 2.43 11.12 0.51
CA LYS A 29 3.37 12.08 -0.08
C LYS A 29 2.75 12.85 -1.24
N PHE A 30 2.05 12.13 -2.13
CA PHE A 30 1.56 12.71 -3.38
C PHE A 30 0.28 13.52 -3.19
N TYR A 31 -0.60 13.09 -2.30
CA TYR A 31 -1.94 13.67 -2.19
C TYR A 31 -2.23 14.31 -0.84
N GLY A 32 -1.26 14.28 0.07
CA GLY A 32 -1.40 14.93 1.37
C GLY A 32 -2.18 14.11 2.38
N THR A 33 -2.55 14.74 3.48
CA THR A 33 -3.14 14.07 4.64
C THR A 33 -4.66 14.26 4.74
N GLY A 34 -5.30 14.82 3.70
CA GLY A 34 -6.75 14.95 3.68
C GLY A 34 -7.49 13.63 3.54
N THR A 35 -6.81 12.60 3.04
CA THR A 35 -7.33 11.24 2.99
C THR A 35 -6.70 10.44 4.13
N TYR A 36 -7.50 9.70 4.88
CA TYR A 36 -6.99 8.79 5.90
C TYR A 36 -6.49 7.52 5.21
N VAL A 37 -5.18 7.27 5.26
CA VAL A 37 -4.55 6.16 4.54
C VAL A 37 -3.86 5.24 5.53
N GLN A 38 -4.14 3.95 5.44
CA GLN A 38 -3.50 2.92 6.25
C GLN A 38 -3.12 1.75 5.36
N SER A 39 -2.34 0.82 5.91
CA SER A 39 -1.97 -0.40 5.19
C SER A 39 -1.95 -1.59 6.14
N VAL A 40 -2.23 -2.78 5.60
CA VAL A 40 -2.27 -4.04 6.36
C VAL A 40 -1.77 -5.19 5.48
N GLY A 41 -1.45 -6.31 6.11
CA GLY A 41 -1.14 -7.56 5.42
C GLY A 41 -2.15 -8.65 5.77
N VAL A 42 -2.10 -9.71 4.99
CA VAL A 42 -2.86 -10.93 5.32
C VAL A 42 -2.26 -11.55 6.60
N THR A 43 -0.93 -11.51 6.72
CA THR A 43 -0.22 -11.97 7.91
C THR A 43 0.71 -10.87 8.40
N ASN A 44 1.13 -10.97 9.66
CA ASN A 44 2.15 -10.10 10.23
C ASN A 44 3.29 -10.98 10.76
N ASP A 45 4.13 -11.43 9.84
CA ASP A 45 5.27 -12.30 10.14
C ASP A 45 6.60 -11.68 9.68
N MET A 46 6.59 -10.41 9.24
CA MET A 46 7.79 -9.72 8.75
C MET A 46 7.77 -8.27 9.19
N GLU A 47 8.95 -7.71 9.41
CA GLU A 47 9.11 -6.29 9.64
C GLU A 47 9.20 -5.55 8.30
N ILE A 48 9.09 -4.21 8.34
CA ILE A 48 9.25 -3.40 7.14
C ILE A 48 10.58 -3.72 6.45
N ASP A 49 10.52 -3.93 5.16
CA ASP A 49 11.66 -4.36 4.36
C ASP A 49 12.63 -3.20 4.10
N GLY A 50 13.93 -3.46 4.33
CA GLY A 50 14.96 -2.45 4.16
C GLY A 50 15.09 -1.92 2.74
N PHE A 51 14.88 -2.76 1.73
CA PHE A 51 14.89 -2.30 0.34
C PHE A 51 13.71 -1.38 0.03
N SER A 52 12.53 -1.66 0.61
CA SER A 52 11.37 -0.78 0.48
C SER A 52 11.65 0.59 1.08
N ILE A 53 12.28 0.61 2.26
CA ILE A 53 12.69 1.87 2.90
C ILE A 53 13.62 2.64 1.98
N ALA A 54 14.63 1.95 1.40
CA ALA A 54 15.65 2.60 0.57
C ALA A 54 15.06 3.21 -0.70
N VAL A 55 14.20 2.48 -1.43
CA VAL A 55 13.68 3.00 -2.69
C VAL A 55 12.62 4.09 -2.49
N CYS A 56 11.91 4.07 -1.38
CA CYS A 56 10.98 5.15 -1.05
C CYS A 56 11.73 6.39 -0.57
N ALA A 57 12.84 6.22 0.14
CA ALA A 57 13.68 7.35 0.54
C ALA A 57 14.21 8.13 -0.66
N GLU A 58 14.38 7.49 -1.81
CA GLU A 58 14.79 8.16 -3.05
C GLU A 58 13.80 9.24 -3.47
N LEU A 59 12.54 9.12 -3.05
CA LEU A 59 11.47 10.07 -3.36
C LEU A 59 11.03 10.86 -2.12
N ASP A 60 11.88 10.91 -1.09
CA ASP A 60 11.60 11.60 0.17
C ASP A 60 10.38 11.03 0.91
N VAL A 61 10.14 9.73 0.76
CA VAL A 61 9.08 9.02 1.48
C VAL A 61 9.73 8.19 2.59
N GLU A 62 9.38 8.49 3.83
CA GLU A 62 9.98 7.87 5.01
C GLU A 62 9.16 6.64 5.43
N LEU A 63 9.74 5.45 5.36
CA LEU A 63 9.09 4.21 5.76
C LEU A 63 9.71 3.54 6.98
N SER A 64 10.83 4.02 7.50
CA SER A 64 11.57 3.30 8.53
C SER A 64 10.80 3.12 9.84
N ARG A 65 9.78 3.92 10.07
CA ARG A 65 8.95 3.84 11.28
C ARG A 65 7.68 3.01 11.09
N HIS A 66 7.45 2.49 9.89
CA HIS A 66 6.27 1.68 9.63
C HIS A 66 6.32 0.40 10.46
N ARG A 67 5.19 0.04 11.07
CA ARG A 67 5.02 -1.22 11.78
C ARG A 67 4.04 -2.09 11.03
N SER A 68 4.48 -3.27 10.64
CA SER A 68 3.65 -4.22 9.92
C SER A 68 2.50 -4.71 10.81
N ARG A 69 1.34 -4.89 10.20
CA ARG A 69 0.14 -5.38 10.90
C ARG A 69 -0.75 -6.14 9.93
N SER A 70 -1.58 -6.99 10.47
CA SER A 70 -2.53 -7.78 9.70
C SER A 70 -3.94 -7.25 9.85
N PHE A 71 -4.84 -7.70 8.96
CA PHE A 71 -6.27 -7.42 9.10
C PHE A 71 -6.79 -7.84 10.48
N ASP A 72 -6.42 -9.05 10.91
CA ASP A 72 -6.89 -9.59 12.19
C ASP A 72 -6.44 -8.73 13.36
N GLU A 73 -5.20 -8.25 13.33
CA GLU A 73 -4.68 -7.37 14.38
C GLU A 73 -5.42 -6.03 14.43
N MET A 74 -5.74 -5.45 13.26
CA MET A 74 -6.50 -4.21 13.22
C MET A 74 -7.87 -4.39 13.88
N GLU A 75 -8.54 -5.51 13.59
CA GLU A 75 -9.83 -5.81 14.21
C GLU A 75 -9.68 -5.98 15.72
N GLN A 76 -8.63 -6.69 16.17
CA GLN A 76 -8.37 -6.89 17.60
C GLN A 76 -8.11 -5.58 18.33
N TRP A 77 -7.48 -4.62 17.66
CA TRP A 77 -7.16 -3.32 18.25
C TRP A 77 -8.34 -2.32 18.20
N GLY A 78 -9.47 -2.76 17.70
CA GLY A 78 -10.66 -1.94 17.64
C GLY A 78 -10.74 -1.01 16.44
N GLU A 79 -9.86 -1.19 15.45
CA GLU A 79 -9.96 -0.44 14.21
C GLU A 79 -11.15 -0.93 13.41
N ASP A 80 -12.01 -0.01 12.98
CA ASP A 80 -13.20 -0.36 12.24
C ASP A 80 -12.90 -0.46 10.75
N LEU A 81 -12.77 -1.69 10.25
CA LEU A 81 -12.49 -1.93 8.83
C LEU A 81 -13.63 -1.43 7.94
N SER A 82 -14.85 -1.35 8.45
CA SER A 82 -15.96 -0.84 7.67
C SER A 82 -15.91 0.67 7.45
N SER A 83 -15.03 1.37 8.17
CA SER A 83 -14.87 2.81 8.03
C SER A 83 -14.11 3.22 6.77
N PHE A 84 -13.42 2.28 6.12
CA PHE A 84 -12.68 2.58 4.90
C PHE A 84 -13.62 2.62 3.70
N ASP A 85 -13.53 3.70 2.92
CA ASP A 85 -14.32 3.83 1.69
C ASP A 85 -13.83 2.87 0.61
N LEU A 86 -12.52 2.64 0.58
CA LEU A 86 -11.88 1.88 -0.46
C LEU A 86 -10.77 1.00 0.13
N VAL A 87 -10.78 -0.27 -0.22
CA VAL A 87 -9.68 -1.20 0.08
C VAL A 87 -9.02 -1.54 -1.25
N VAL A 88 -7.72 -1.30 -1.33
CA VAL A 88 -6.94 -1.59 -2.53
C VAL A 88 -6.01 -2.76 -2.24
N ALA A 89 -6.27 -3.87 -2.89
CA ALA A 89 -5.46 -5.08 -2.76
C ALA A 89 -4.36 -5.09 -3.81
N LEU A 90 -3.13 -5.33 -3.39
CA LEU A 90 -1.94 -5.29 -4.24
C LEU A 90 -1.41 -6.68 -4.56
N SER A 91 -2.02 -7.72 -4.01
CA SER A 91 -1.62 -9.11 -4.21
C SER A 91 -2.85 -10.01 -4.26
N PRO A 92 -2.75 -11.20 -4.89
CA PRO A 92 -3.89 -12.12 -4.93
C PRO A 92 -4.42 -12.53 -3.56
N ALA A 93 -3.52 -12.82 -2.61
CA ALA A 93 -3.93 -13.22 -1.26
C ALA A 93 -4.67 -12.10 -0.54
N SER A 94 -4.20 -10.86 -0.68
CA SER A 94 -4.86 -9.71 -0.06
C SER A 94 -6.19 -9.41 -0.73
N GLN A 95 -6.32 -9.65 -2.03
CA GLN A 95 -7.61 -9.51 -2.72
C GLN A 95 -8.63 -10.47 -2.14
N ARG A 96 -8.26 -11.73 -1.96
CA ARG A 96 -9.17 -12.73 -1.38
C ARG A 96 -9.61 -12.32 0.02
N ARG A 97 -8.67 -11.86 0.83
CA ARG A 97 -8.98 -11.43 2.21
C ARG A 97 -9.87 -10.18 2.23
N ALA A 98 -9.60 -9.23 1.35
CA ALA A 98 -10.41 -8.01 1.25
C ALA A 98 -11.85 -8.33 0.81
N LEU A 99 -11.99 -9.24 -0.16
CA LEU A 99 -13.32 -9.63 -0.62
C LEU A 99 -14.16 -10.32 0.46
N GLU A 100 -13.53 -11.00 1.41
CA GLU A 100 -14.24 -11.55 2.57
C GLU A 100 -14.92 -10.46 3.39
N LEU A 101 -14.31 -9.28 3.48
CA LEU A 101 -14.89 -8.16 4.21
C LEU A 101 -16.19 -7.66 3.59
N THR A 102 -16.35 -7.81 2.28
CA THR A 102 -17.57 -7.35 1.60
C THR A 102 -18.80 -8.16 1.98
N ARG A 103 -18.62 -9.31 2.61
CA ARG A 103 -19.76 -10.11 3.13
C ARG A 103 -20.38 -9.46 4.36
N TYR A 104 -19.66 -8.62 5.06
CA TYR A 104 -20.08 -8.05 6.34
C TYR A 104 -20.17 -6.53 6.32
N TYR A 105 -19.44 -5.86 5.40
CA TYR A 105 -19.30 -4.42 5.39
C TYR A 105 -19.56 -3.86 4.00
N HIS A 106 -20.12 -2.66 3.96
CA HIS A 106 -20.25 -1.88 2.73
C HIS A 106 -18.95 -1.15 2.47
N LEU A 107 -18.10 -1.72 1.63
CA LEU A 107 -16.86 -1.09 1.18
C LEU A 107 -16.57 -1.55 -0.25
N GLU A 108 -15.79 -0.75 -0.95
CA GLU A 108 -15.34 -1.09 -2.29
C GLU A 108 -13.96 -1.71 -2.22
N VAL A 109 -13.72 -2.73 -3.06
CA VAL A 109 -12.41 -3.36 -3.20
C VAL A 109 -11.95 -3.19 -4.63
N GLU A 110 -10.73 -2.64 -4.80
CA GLU A 110 -10.03 -2.63 -6.09
C GLU A 110 -8.83 -3.53 -6.01
N TYR A 111 -8.47 -4.11 -7.13
CA TYR A 111 -7.29 -4.97 -7.22
C TYR A 111 -6.28 -4.33 -8.17
N TRP A 112 -5.13 -3.93 -7.61
CA TRP A 112 -4.00 -3.41 -8.37
C TRP A 112 -2.86 -4.41 -8.24
N PRO A 113 -2.72 -5.39 -9.17
CA PRO A 113 -1.62 -6.35 -9.05
C PRO A 113 -0.28 -5.63 -9.23
N ILE A 114 0.54 -5.71 -8.19
CA ILE A 114 1.86 -5.11 -8.15
C ILE A 114 2.88 -6.22 -8.05
N LEU A 115 3.96 -6.09 -8.82
CA LEU A 115 5.08 -7.02 -8.77
C LEU A 115 5.56 -7.21 -7.33
N ASP A 116 5.74 -8.47 -6.91
CA ASP A 116 6.40 -8.76 -5.64
C ASP A 116 7.90 -8.79 -5.89
N PRO A 117 8.66 -7.80 -5.39
CA PRO A 117 10.10 -7.74 -5.70
C PRO A 117 10.94 -8.63 -4.80
N THR A 118 10.36 -9.23 -3.76
CA THR A 118 11.14 -10.06 -2.83
C THR A 118 11.74 -11.26 -3.55
N GLY A 119 13.03 -11.48 -3.35
CA GLY A 119 13.72 -12.60 -3.96
C GLY A 119 14.15 -12.40 -5.40
N LEU A 120 13.84 -11.25 -6.01
CA LEU A 120 14.25 -10.97 -7.37
C LEU A 120 15.61 -10.28 -7.38
N GLY A 121 16.49 -10.73 -8.29
CA GLY A 121 17.83 -10.18 -8.44
C GLY A 121 18.85 -10.91 -7.55
N GLU A 122 20.08 -11.02 -8.08
CA GLU A 122 21.16 -11.71 -7.37
C GLU A 122 22.13 -10.75 -6.69
N THR A 123 22.18 -9.51 -7.15
CA THR A 123 23.04 -8.48 -6.56
C THR A 123 22.18 -7.46 -5.83
N ARG A 124 22.84 -6.66 -4.98
CA ARG A 124 22.16 -5.56 -4.31
C ARG A 124 21.52 -4.60 -5.30
N ASP A 125 22.25 -4.24 -6.37
CA ASP A 125 21.74 -3.32 -7.38
C ASP A 125 20.54 -3.90 -8.13
N ALA A 126 20.58 -5.18 -8.47
CA ALA A 126 19.46 -5.85 -9.13
C ALA A 126 18.23 -5.92 -8.22
N LYS A 127 18.43 -6.16 -6.92
CA LYS A 127 17.35 -6.16 -5.95
C LYS A 127 16.72 -4.78 -5.81
N LEU A 128 17.54 -3.73 -5.71
CA LEU A 128 17.05 -2.36 -5.66
C LEU A 128 16.23 -2.02 -6.90
N GLU A 129 16.67 -2.45 -8.09
CA GLU A 129 15.92 -2.22 -9.32
C GLU A 129 14.56 -2.89 -9.30
N SER A 130 14.47 -4.12 -8.76
CA SER A 130 13.19 -4.81 -8.62
C SER A 130 12.23 -4.07 -7.69
N TYR A 131 12.75 -3.54 -6.59
CA TYR A 131 11.94 -2.76 -5.65
C TYR A 131 11.52 -1.41 -6.26
N ARG A 132 12.41 -0.78 -7.05
CA ARG A 132 12.04 0.44 -7.79
C ARG A 132 10.95 0.16 -8.80
N ALA A 133 11.00 -0.98 -9.49
CA ALA A 133 9.96 -1.37 -10.43
C ALA A 133 8.60 -1.52 -9.73
N ALA A 134 8.56 -2.18 -8.58
CA ALA A 134 7.32 -2.31 -7.80
C ALA A 134 6.82 -0.94 -7.34
N ARG A 135 7.71 -0.10 -6.82
CA ARG A 135 7.38 1.28 -6.40
C ARG A 135 6.76 2.06 -7.56
N ASP A 136 7.39 1.99 -8.73
CA ASP A 136 6.97 2.75 -9.90
C ASP A 136 5.63 2.24 -10.46
N GLN A 137 5.36 0.93 -10.35
CA GLN A 137 4.04 0.39 -10.67
C GLN A 137 2.96 0.97 -9.75
N ILE A 138 3.25 1.09 -8.48
CA ILE A 138 2.31 1.70 -7.52
C ILE A 138 2.05 3.16 -7.89
N ILE A 139 3.11 3.91 -8.20
CA ILE A 139 2.98 5.31 -8.63
C ILE A 139 2.08 5.42 -9.86
N THR A 140 2.29 4.56 -10.84
CA THR A 140 1.46 4.54 -12.05
C THR A 140 -0.01 4.31 -11.71
N ARG A 141 -0.31 3.36 -10.84
CA ARG A 141 -1.70 3.10 -10.43
C ARG A 141 -2.31 4.28 -9.68
N LEU A 142 -1.54 4.89 -8.78
CA LEU A 142 -2.00 6.07 -8.05
C LEU A 142 -2.34 7.23 -9.00
N THR A 143 -1.45 7.50 -9.96
CA THR A 143 -1.66 8.63 -10.88
C THR A 143 -2.75 8.36 -11.90
N GLU A 144 -2.91 7.12 -12.35
CA GLU A 144 -4.03 6.74 -13.22
C GLU A 144 -5.38 6.93 -12.51
N ARG A 145 -5.41 6.63 -11.22
CA ARG A 145 -6.65 6.65 -10.44
C ARG A 145 -7.01 8.06 -9.98
N TRP A 146 -6.05 8.84 -9.50
CA TRP A 146 -6.32 10.13 -8.86
C TRP A 146 -5.58 11.31 -9.49
N GLY A 147 -4.83 11.09 -10.55
CA GLY A 147 -4.16 12.16 -11.28
C GLY A 147 -2.78 12.48 -10.75
N ASN A 148 -2.10 13.36 -11.44
CA ASN A 148 -0.77 13.77 -11.05
C ASN A 148 -0.80 14.48 -9.70
N PRO A 149 0.21 14.26 -8.84
CA PRO A 149 0.29 14.99 -7.58
C PRO A 149 0.33 16.49 -7.82
N GLN A 150 -0.34 17.25 -6.95
CA GLN A 150 -0.25 18.68 -7.00
C GLN A 150 1.14 19.10 -6.54
N GLN A 151 1.76 19.97 -7.34
CA GLN A 151 3.04 20.54 -6.93
C GLN A 151 2.77 21.71 -6.02
N GLU A 152 3.39 21.72 -4.87
CA GLU A 152 3.37 22.88 -4.00
C GLU A 152 4.28 23.95 -4.61
N THR A 153 3.73 25.12 -4.75
CA THR A 153 4.49 26.28 -5.21
C THR A 153 4.91 27.14 -4.03
#